data_0f7e8a76599b8d9a54044b20c7d0ec9b
#
_entry.id   0f7e8a76599b8d9a54044b20c7d0ec9b
#
_cell.length_a   1.000
_cell.length_b   1.000
_cell.length_c   1.000
_cell.angle_alpha   90.00
_cell.angle_beta   90.00
_cell.angle_gamma   90.00
#
_symmetry.space_group_name_H-M   'P 1'
#
loop_
_entity.id
_entity.type
_entity.pdbx_description
1 polymer ?
#
loop_
_entity_poly.entity_id
_entity_poly.type
_entity_poly.pdbx_seq_one_letter_code
_entity_poly.pdbx_strand_id
1 'polypeptide(L)'
;MRPQRGFTLIELLCALLILSLLAVMSFRGLGAVLDAREQVAQETEKWQRVAAFLARFQHDVQLSAPQPVRAAGEHFEFSRFAAAEGIDAPRRVAYRLNERRELELELWAGLDAVAGEQPARYVLLAQVERFELRYLDAGFAWVDAWPASERDPPLPRAVRLRLALASGEELVRVFALR
;
A
#
# COMPACT_ATOMS: atom_id res chain seq x y z
N MET A 1 78.12 -5.34 12.53
CA MET A 1 77.04 -6.37 12.41
C MET A 1 75.92 -5.96 13.34
N ARG A 2 74.71 -5.67 12.83
CA ARG A 2 73.54 -5.38 13.67
C ARG A 2 72.94 -6.72 14.15
N PRO A 3 72.63 -6.84 15.45
CA PRO A 3 72.03 -8.10 15.94
C PRO A 3 70.61 -8.22 15.31
N GLN A 4 70.37 -9.35 14.66
CA GLN A 4 69.02 -9.71 14.22
C GLN A 4 68.22 -10.17 15.46
N ARG A 5 67.22 -9.36 15.82
CA ARG A 5 66.26 -9.73 16.86
C ARG A 5 65.23 -10.67 16.23
N GLY A 6 65.17 -11.90 16.69
CA GLY A 6 64.11 -12.84 16.30
C GLY A 6 62.81 -12.51 17.04
N PHE A 7 61.67 -12.81 16.39
CA PHE A 7 60.33 -12.71 17.01
C PHE A 7 60.19 -13.74 18.12
N THR A 8 59.59 -13.32 19.24
CA THR A 8 59.26 -14.24 20.31
C THR A 8 57.93 -14.96 20.04
N LEU A 9 57.76 -16.20 20.55
CA LEU A 9 56.54 -16.98 20.42
C LEU A 9 55.31 -16.22 20.98
N ILE A 10 55.51 -15.51 22.10
CA ILE A 10 54.43 -14.72 22.74
C ILE A 10 53.98 -13.55 21.88
N GLU A 11 54.89 -12.90 21.18
CA GLU A 11 54.61 -11.77 20.29
C GLU A 11 53.73 -12.22 19.10
N LEU A 12 54.00 -13.40 18.55
CA LEU A 12 53.23 -14.02 17.49
C LEU A 12 51.83 -14.43 17.97
N LEU A 13 51.71 -14.98 19.19
CA LEU A 13 50.42 -15.31 19.79
C LEU A 13 49.57 -14.07 20.06
N CYS A 14 50.17 -12.99 20.59
CA CYS A 14 49.47 -11.72 20.78
C CYS A 14 48.98 -11.10 19.46
N ALA A 15 49.83 -11.15 18.43
CA ALA A 15 49.43 -10.65 17.10
C ALA A 15 48.26 -11.44 16.53
N LEU A 16 48.27 -12.76 16.62
CA LEU A 16 47.15 -13.61 16.15
C LEU A 16 45.87 -13.37 16.97
N LEU A 17 45.96 -13.15 18.28
CA LEU A 17 44.84 -12.82 19.15
C LEU A 17 44.18 -11.50 18.70
N ILE A 18 44.99 -10.45 18.50
CA ILE A 18 44.50 -9.14 18.06
C ILE A 18 43.87 -9.27 16.67
N LEU A 19 44.51 -9.97 15.73
CA LEU A 19 43.99 -10.19 14.40
C LEU A 19 42.64 -10.93 14.44
N SER A 20 42.50 -11.95 15.29
CA SER A 20 41.25 -12.69 15.44
C SER A 20 40.11 -11.82 15.98
N LEU A 21 40.39 -10.96 16.96
CA LEU A 21 39.43 -10.00 17.50
C LEU A 21 38.98 -9.00 16.43
N LEU A 22 39.94 -8.45 15.69
CA LEU A 22 39.61 -7.53 14.57
C LEU A 22 38.78 -8.19 13.49
N ALA A 23 39.09 -9.44 13.13
CA ALA A 23 38.31 -10.20 12.18
C ALA A 23 36.84 -10.39 12.65
N VAL A 24 36.65 -10.81 13.91
CA VAL A 24 35.31 -10.97 14.49
C VAL A 24 34.53 -9.64 14.49
N MET A 25 35.17 -8.54 14.90
CA MET A 25 34.52 -7.21 14.87
C MET A 25 34.13 -6.79 13.46
N SER A 26 35.02 -7.04 12.50
CA SER A 26 34.72 -6.72 11.07
C SER A 26 33.55 -7.52 10.53
N PHE A 27 33.47 -8.81 10.80
CA PHE A 27 32.35 -9.66 10.39
C PHE A 27 31.03 -9.24 11.05
N ARG A 28 31.06 -8.90 12.36
CA ARG A 28 29.86 -8.38 13.04
C ARG A 28 29.40 -7.03 12.48
N GLY A 29 30.33 -6.14 12.19
CA GLY A 29 30.04 -4.85 11.57
C GLY A 29 29.40 -5.02 10.18
N LEU A 30 29.95 -5.91 9.36
CA LEU A 30 29.40 -6.21 8.05
C LEU A 30 27.98 -6.83 8.16
N GLY A 31 27.77 -7.77 9.07
CA GLY A 31 26.44 -8.34 9.33
C GLY A 31 25.40 -7.28 9.67
N ALA A 32 25.71 -6.39 10.62
CA ALA A 32 24.81 -5.31 11.01
C ALA A 32 24.44 -4.36 9.85
N VAL A 33 25.39 -4.08 8.94
CA VAL A 33 25.13 -3.26 7.75
C VAL A 33 24.21 -3.97 6.77
N LEU A 34 24.40 -5.29 6.56
CA LEU A 34 23.54 -6.07 5.68
C LEU A 34 22.10 -6.16 6.21
N ASP A 35 21.93 -6.42 7.51
CA ASP A 35 20.62 -6.46 8.17
C ASP A 35 19.91 -5.11 8.08
N ALA A 36 20.63 -4.00 8.30
CA ALA A 36 20.08 -2.67 8.18
C ALA A 36 19.65 -2.35 6.73
N ARG A 37 20.41 -2.77 5.72
CA ARG A 37 20.04 -2.62 4.31
C ARG A 37 18.79 -3.40 3.97
N GLU A 38 18.64 -4.62 4.47
CA GLU A 38 17.47 -5.44 4.24
C GLU A 38 16.22 -4.81 4.85
N GLN A 39 16.30 -4.30 6.08
CA GLN A 39 15.21 -3.59 6.72
C GLN A 39 14.78 -2.35 5.93
N VAL A 40 15.73 -1.54 5.46
CA VAL A 40 15.44 -0.36 4.64
C VAL A 40 14.80 -0.76 3.30
N ALA A 41 15.24 -1.85 2.68
CA ALA A 41 14.66 -2.33 1.43
C ALA A 41 13.19 -2.77 1.62
N GLN A 42 12.89 -3.53 2.69
CA GLN A 42 11.54 -3.97 3.02
C GLN A 42 10.61 -2.79 3.32
N GLU A 43 11.07 -1.81 4.10
CA GLU A 43 10.31 -0.57 4.36
C GLU A 43 10.05 0.21 3.07
N THR A 44 11.04 0.34 2.22
CA THR A 44 10.92 1.04 0.93
C THR A 44 9.88 0.35 0.04
N GLU A 45 9.92 -0.98 -0.06
CA GLU A 45 8.96 -1.75 -0.84
C GLU A 45 7.52 -1.59 -0.31
N LYS A 46 7.35 -1.64 1.01
CA LYS A 46 6.05 -1.37 1.66
C LYS A 46 5.49 -0.02 1.22
N TRP A 47 6.28 1.04 1.35
CA TRP A 47 5.83 2.40 0.99
C TRP A 47 5.60 2.60 -0.50
N GLN A 48 6.37 1.93 -1.35
CA GLN A 48 6.13 1.93 -2.80
C GLN A 48 4.78 1.29 -3.15
N ARG A 49 4.41 0.18 -2.51
CA ARG A 49 3.09 -0.45 -2.70
C ARG A 49 1.95 0.46 -2.23
N VAL A 50 2.10 1.10 -1.08
CA VAL A 50 1.12 2.07 -0.57
C VAL A 50 0.97 3.26 -1.52
N ALA A 51 2.08 3.82 -2.01
CA ALA A 51 2.07 4.93 -2.96
C ALA A 51 1.41 4.54 -4.29
N ALA A 52 1.70 3.34 -4.80
CA ALA A 52 1.08 2.81 -6.01
C ALA A 52 -0.44 2.62 -5.84
N PHE A 53 -0.87 2.09 -4.69
CA PHE A 53 -2.29 2.02 -4.35
C PHE A 53 -2.95 3.39 -4.33
N LEU A 54 -2.38 4.38 -3.62
CA LEU A 54 -2.96 5.72 -3.52
C LEU A 54 -3.06 6.41 -4.89
N ALA A 55 -2.02 6.28 -5.73
CA ALA A 55 -2.02 6.82 -7.08
C ALA A 55 -3.12 6.18 -7.95
N ARG A 56 -3.27 4.85 -7.86
CA ARG A 56 -4.33 4.13 -8.55
C ARG A 56 -5.70 4.54 -8.05
N PHE A 57 -5.91 4.58 -6.75
CA PHE A 57 -7.18 5.00 -6.15
C PHE A 57 -7.56 6.42 -6.57
N GLN A 58 -6.61 7.35 -6.54
CA GLN A 58 -6.81 8.72 -7.03
C GLN A 58 -7.23 8.73 -8.50
N HIS A 59 -6.54 7.99 -9.33
CA HIS A 59 -6.86 7.91 -10.76
C HIS A 59 -8.26 7.33 -10.99
N ASP A 60 -8.60 6.25 -10.29
CA ASP A 60 -9.89 5.60 -10.40
C ASP A 60 -11.04 6.52 -9.93
N VAL A 61 -10.85 7.25 -8.83
CA VAL A 61 -11.80 8.25 -8.32
C VAL A 61 -12.00 9.40 -9.32
N GLN A 62 -10.93 9.87 -9.97
CA GLN A 62 -10.99 10.95 -10.96
C GLN A 62 -11.70 10.52 -12.27
N LEU A 63 -11.63 9.24 -12.61
CA LEU A 63 -12.32 8.66 -13.77
C LEU A 63 -13.72 8.15 -13.44
N SER A 64 -14.24 8.41 -12.22
CA SER A 64 -15.57 7.96 -11.82
C SER A 64 -16.63 8.50 -12.80
N ALA A 65 -17.42 7.58 -13.35
CA ALA A 65 -18.57 7.92 -14.18
C ALA A 65 -19.72 8.42 -13.29
N PRO A 66 -20.61 9.28 -13.81
CA PRO A 66 -21.77 9.80 -13.09
C PRO A 66 -22.86 8.73 -12.93
N GLN A 67 -22.51 7.59 -12.40
CA GLN A 67 -23.40 6.48 -12.06
C GLN A 67 -23.43 6.29 -10.56
N PRO A 68 -24.52 5.70 -10.00
CA PRO A 68 -24.66 5.56 -8.56
C PRO A 68 -23.45 4.85 -7.96
N VAL A 69 -22.77 5.53 -7.07
CA VAL A 69 -21.75 4.94 -6.20
C VAL A 69 -22.49 4.24 -5.08
N ARG A 70 -22.10 3.01 -4.77
CA ARG A 70 -22.57 2.31 -3.57
C ARG A 70 -21.39 2.14 -2.64
N ALA A 71 -21.50 2.74 -1.48
CA ALA A 71 -20.36 2.74 -0.59
C ALA A 71 -20.82 2.76 0.86
N ALA A 72 -20.35 1.82 1.64
CA ALA A 72 -20.57 1.74 3.08
C ALA A 72 -19.42 1.00 3.76
N GLY A 73 -18.90 1.54 4.85
CA GLY A 73 -17.86 0.91 5.66
C GLY A 73 -16.57 0.63 4.88
N GLU A 74 -16.21 -0.64 4.79
CA GLU A 74 -14.98 -1.13 4.15
C GLU A 74 -15.16 -1.50 2.67
N HIS A 75 -16.29 -1.14 2.07
CA HIS A 75 -16.63 -1.43 0.67
C HIS A 75 -16.92 -0.15 -0.09
N PHE A 76 -16.22 0.06 -1.21
CA PHE A 76 -16.41 1.19 -2.11
C PHE A 76 -16.56 0.70 -3.54
N GLU A 77 -17.77 0.83 -4.07
CA GLU A 77 -18.13 0.42 -5.42
C GLU A 77 -18.52 1.64 -6.25
N PHE A 78 -17.98 1.75 -7.45
CA PHE A 78 -18.28 2.81 -8.40
C PHE A 78 -18.02 2.34 -9.84
N SER A 79 -18.56 3.10 -10.79
CA SER A 79 -18.26 2.88 -12.20
C SER A 79 -17.21 3.87 -12.66
N ARG A 80 -16.25 3.43 -13.45
CA ARG A 80 -15.25 4.29 -14.07
C ARG A 80 -15.15 4.04 -15.57
N PHE A 81 -14.77 5.06 -16.30
CA PHE A 81 -14.38 4.88 -17.69
C PHE A 81 -13.02 4.15 -17.76
N ALA A 82 -12.95 3.11 -18.54
CA ALA A 82 -11.73 2.38 -18.79
C ALA A 82 -11.65 2.04 -20.28
N ALA A 83 -10.53 2.35 -20.89
CA ALA A 83 -10.24 1.89 -22.24
C ALA A 83 -10.05 0.36 -22.22
N ALA A 84 -10.93 -0.37 -22.88
CA ALA A 84 -10.75 -1.78 -23.18
C ALA A 84 -10.76 -1.92 -24.69
N GLU A 85 -9.67 -2.43 -25.25
CA GLU A 85 -9.53 -2.66 -26.70
C GLU A 85 -9.78 -1.41 -27.57
N GLY A 86 -9.39 -0.22 -27.06
CA GLY A 86 -9.57 1.06 -27.77
C GLY A 86 -10.97 1.69 -27.68
N ILE A 87 -11.87 1.13 -26.89
CA ILE A 87 -13.20 1.67 -26.62
C ILE A 87 -13.28 2.08 -25.16
N ASP A 88 -13.63 3.36 -24.90
CA ASP A 88 -13.92 3.84 -23.55
C ASP A 88 -15.28 3.30 -23.10
N ALA A 89 -15.28 2.14 -22.48
CA ALA A 89 -16.46 1.53 -21.90
C ALA A 89 -16.45 1.71 -20.37
N PRO A 90 -17.57 2.10 -19.76
CA PRO A 90 -17.66 2.15 -18.32
C PRO A 90 -17.60 0.73 -17.72
N ARG A 91 -16.77 0.57 -16.68
CA ARG A 91 -16.62 -0.67 -15.93
C ARG A 91 -16.95 -0.45 -14.47
N ARG A 92 -17.53 -1.46 -13.86
CA ARG A 92 -17.78 -1.50 -12.43
C ARG A 92 -16.51 -1.92 -11.70
N VAL A 93 -16.18 -1.17 -10.66
CA VAL A 93 -14.96 -1.33 -9.85
C VAL A 93 -15.35 -1.27 -8.39
N ALA A 94 -14.77 -2.13 -7.55
CA ALA A 94 -14.90 -2.00 -6.11
C ALA A 94 -13.56 -2.18 -5.40
N TYR A 95 -13.40 -1.50 -4.29
CA TYR A 95 -12.34 -1.69 -3.32
C TYR A 95 -12.93 -2.30 -2.07
N ARG A 96 -12.32 -3.36 -1.57
CA ARG A 96 -12.81 -4.09 -0.41
C ARG A 96 -11.66 -4.59 0.46
N LEU A 97 -11.81 -4.45 1.78
CA LEU A 97 -10.96 -5.14 2.75
C LEU A 97 -11.55 -6.55 2.98
N ASN A 98 -10.75 -7.59 2.72
CA ASN A 98 -11.17 -8.97 2.91
C ASN A 98 -10.89 -9.46 4.36
N GLU A 99 -11.35 -10.67 4.68
CA GLU A 99 -11.16 -11.30 5.99
C GLU A 99 -9.68 -11.59 6.33
N ARG A 100 -8.81 -11.64 5.32
CA ARG A 100 -7.36 -11.84 5.47
C ARG A 100 -6.60 -10.54 5.69
N ARG A 101 -7.32 -9.42 5.88
CA ARG A 101 -6.72 -8.09 5.99
C ARG A 101 -5.93 -7.68 4.75
N GLU A 102 -6.45 -8.07 3.58
CA GLU A 102 -5.91 -7.67 2.29
C GLU A 102 -6.89 -6.71 1.62
N LEU A 103 -6.39 -5.60 1.13
CA LEU A 103 -7.16 -4.66 0.32
C LEU A 103 -7.19 -5.15 -1.12
N GLU A 104 -8.38 -5.53 -1.58
CA GLU A 104 -8.62 -6.07 -2.91
C GLU A 104 -9.29 -5.04 -3.82
N LEU A 105 -8.93 -5.12 -5.09
CA LEU A 105 -9.63 -4.49 -6.19
C LEU A 105 -10.48 -5.53 -6.89
N GLU A 106 -11.76 -5.30 -6.98
CA GLU A 106 -12.72 -6.11 -7.74
C GLU A 106 -13.06 -5.40 -9.05
N LEU A 107 -12.95 -6.10 -10.17
CA LEU A 107 -13.23 -5.60 -11.51
C LEU A 107 -14.25 -6.48 -12.20
N TRP A 108 -15.36 -5.87 -12.67
CA TRP A 108 -16.35 -6.54 -13.52
C TRP A 108 -16.08 -6.23 -14.99
N ALA A 109 -16.42 -7.17 -15.86
CA ALA A 109 -16.22 -6.99 -17.31
C ALA A 109 -17.09 -5.87 -17.90
N GLY A 110 -18.28 -5.62 -17.31
CA GLY A 110 -19.22 -4.59 -17.73
C GLY A 110 -19.86 -3.85 -16.56
N LEU A 111 -20.84 -3.01 -16.86
CA LEU A 111 -21.69 -2.34 -15.85
C LEU A 111 -22.77 -3.27 -15.31
N ASP A 112 -23.37 -4.05 -16.19
CA ASP A 112 -24.43 -4.98 -15.86
C ASP A 112 -23.78 -6.31 -15.46
N ALA A 113 -23.65 -6.53 -14.16
CA ALA A 113 -23.26 -7.84 -13.65
C ALA A 113 -24.38 -8.83 -13.98
N VAL A 114 -24.12 -9.79 -14.84
CA VAL A 114 -25.02 -10.92 -15.05
C VAL A 114 -25.11 -11.68 -13.72
N ALA A 115 -26.33 -12.09 -13.32
CA ALA A 115 -26.53 -12.82 -12.09
C ALA A 115 -25.60 -14.03 -12.04
N GLY A 116 -24.65 -14.05 -11.09
CA GLY A 116 -23.64 -15.10 -10.93
C GLY A 116 -22.25 -14.78 -11.49
N GLU A 117 -22.06 -13.64 -12.16
CA GLU A 117 -20.73 -13.20 -12.59
C GLU A 117 -19.88 -12.78 -11.38
N GLN A 118 -18.71 -13.41 -11.25
CA GLN A 118 -17.74 -13.04 -10.22
C GLN A 118 -16.73 -12.04 -10.79
N PRO A 119 -16.40 -10.99 -10.03
CA PRO A 119 -15.37 -10.04 -10.45
C PRO A 119 -13.97 -10.68 -10.46
N ALA A 120 -13.11 -10.20 -11.33
CA ALA A 120 -11.68 -10.46 -11.21
C ALA A 120 -11.15 -9.71 -9.98
N ARG A 121 -10.38 -10.41 -9.13
CA ARG A 121 -9.86 -9.89 -7.87
C ARG A 121 -8.34 -9.74 -7.91
N TYR A 122 -7.86 -8.62 -7.43
CA TYR A 122 -6.44 -8.31 -7.36
C TYR A 122 -6.10 -7.76 -5.97
N VAL A 123 -5.19 -8.42 -5.27
CA VAL A 123 -4.67 -7.92 -3.99
C VAL A 123 -3.76 -6.72 -4.28
N LEU A 124 -4.09 -5.57 -3.72
CA LEU A 124 -3.31 -4.33 -3.85
C LEU A 124 -2.38 -4.11 -2.67
N LEU A 125 -2.87 -4.35 -1.47
CA LEU A 125 -2.11 -4.23 -0.22
C LEU A 125 -2.46 -5.39 0.70
N ALA A 126 -1.46 -5.94 1.37
CA ALA A 126 -1.62 -6.88 2.47
C ALA A 126 -1.40 -6.17 3.81
N GLN A 127 -1.79 -6.84 4.90
CA GLN A 127 -1.60 -6.34 6.27
C GLN A 127 -2.26 -4.97 6.51
N VAL A 128 -3.46 -4.79 5.99
CA VAL A 128 -4.28 -3.60 6.21
C VAL A 128 -5.15 -3.82 7.44
N GLU A 129 -4.94 -3.02 8.47
CA GLU A 129 -5.73 -3.06 9.70
C GLU A 129 -7.11 -2.42 9.51
N ARG A 130 -7.13 -1.29 8.78
CA ARG A 130 -8.33 -0.49 8.57
C ARG A 130 -8.32 0.15 7.19
N PHE A 131 -9.48 0.11 6.53
CA PHE A 131 -9.78 0.80 5.30
C PHE A 131 -11.15 1.44 5.44
N GLU A 132 -11.19 2.74 5.73
CA GLU A 132 -12.43 3.50 5.93
C GLU A 132 -12.55 4.61 4.90
N LEU A 133 -13.77 4.80 4.42
CA LEU A 133 -14.09 5.85 3.48
C LEU A 133 -15.21 6.71 4.04
N ARG A 134 -15.07 8.02 3.86
CA ARG A 134 -16.12 9.02 4.13
C ARG A 134 -16.33 9.88 2.91
N TYR A 135 -17.55 10.35 2.74
CA TYR A 135 -18.01 11.04 1.54
C TYR A 135 -18.43 12.44 1.89
N LEU A 136 -18.02 13.44 1.09
CA LEU A 136 -18.41 14.82 1.27
C LEU A 136 -19.69 15.08 0.47
N ASP A 137 -20.76 15.42 1.16
CA ASP A 137 -22.03 15.72 0.54
C ASP A 137 -22.09 17.13 -0.10
N ALA A 138 -23.23 17.48 -0.69
CA ALA A 138 -23.46 18.79 -1.28
C ALA A 138 -23.47 19.92 -0.25
N GLY A 139 -23.81 19.62 1.00
CA GLY A 139 -23.83 20.53 2.15
C GLY A 139 -22.48 20.67 2.87
N PHE A 140 -21.41 20.07 2.33
CA PHE A 140 -20.06 20.01 2.93
C PHE A 140 -20.00 19.25 4.26
N ALA A 141 -20.94 18.34 4.52
CA ALA A 141 -20.86 17.41 5.64
C ALA A 141 -20.22 16.08 5.23
N TRP A 142 -19.45 15.47 6.14
CA TRP A 142 -18.86 14.14 5.93
C TRP A 142 -19.82 13.07 6.41
N VAL A 143 -20.21 12.18 5.49
CA VAL A 143 -21.11 11.05 5.73
C VAL A 143 -20.38 9.72 5.57
N ASP A 144 -20.85 8.68 6.25
CA ASP A 144 -20.17 7.37 6.29
C ASP A 144 -20.63 6.41 5.18
N ALA A 145 -21.72 6.76 4.45
CA ALA A 145 -22.23 5.98 3.34
C ALA A 145 -22.64 6.88 2.19
N TRP A 146 -22.58 6.37 0.94
CA TRP A 146 -23.02 7.09 -0.24
C TRP A 146 -23.84 6.19 -1.17
N PRO A 147 -25.01 6.66 -1.69
CA PRO A 147 -25.66 7.91 -1.30
C PRO A 147 -26.18 7.84 0.15
N ALA A 148 -26.18 8.98 0.86
CA ALA A 148 -26.76 9.09 2.20
C ALA A 148 -28.27 9.27 2.14
N SER A 149 -28.78 9.80 1.03
CA SER A 149 -30.21 9.99 0.74
C SER A 149 -30.52 9.79 -0.74
N GLU A 150 -31.79 9.53 -1.06
CA GLU A 150 -32.25 9.40 -2.45
C GLU A 150 -32.13 10.72 -3.26
N ARG A 151 -31.91 11.84 -2.60
CA ARG A 151 -31.77 13.16 -3.23
C ARG A 151 -30.31 13.52 -3.51
N ASP A 152 -29.38 12.70 -3.07
CA ASP A 152 -27.97 12.95 -3.30
C ASP A 152 -27.61 12.81 -4.77
N PRO A 153 -26.65 13.61 -5.25
CA PRO A 153 -26.13 13.46 -6.60
C PRO A 153 -25.45 12.09 -6.76
N PRO A 154 -25.27 11.61 -8.00
CA PRO A 154 -24.64 10.32 -8.27
C PRO A 154 -23.24 10.18 -7.68
N LEU A 155 -22.49 11.29 -7.59
CA LEU A 155 -21.14 11.32 -7.04
C LEU A 155 -21.05 12.26 -5.85
N PRO A 156 -20.30 11.92 -4.80
CA PRO A 156 -19.96 12.84 -3.72
C PRO A 156 -18.98 13.91 -4.22
N ARG A 157 -18.85 15.03 -3.51
CA ARG A 157 -17.88 16.08 -3.85
C ARG A 157 -16.44 15.65 -3.63
N ALA A 158 -16.21 14.83 -2.62
CA ALA A 158 -14.91 14.27 -2.29
C ALA A 158 -15.06 12.96 -1.53
N VAL A 159 -14.01 12.15 -1.57
CA VAL A 159 -13.86 10.93 -0.78
C VAL A 159 -12.66 11.10 0.14
N ARG A 160 -12.84 10.87 1.43
CA ARG A 160 -11.76 10.79 2.41
C ARG A 160 -11.46 9.34 2.72
N LEU A 161 -10.26 8.93 2.39
CA LEU A 161 -9.71 7.62 2.70
C LEU A 161 -8.92 7.70 4.02
N ARG A 162 -9.17 6.75 4.92
CA ARG A 162 -8.36 6.46 6.09
C ARG A 162 -7.85 5.03 5.97
N LEU A 163 -6.53 4.88 5.91
CA LEU A 163 -5.84 3.61 5.77
C LEU A 163 -4.93 3.43 6.97
N ALA A 164 -5.10 2.34 7.73
CA ALA A 164 -4.17 1.93 8.77
C ALA A 164 -3.52 0.61 8.39
N LEU A 165 -2.22 0.50 8.57
CA LEU A 165 -1.44 -0.70 8.32
C LEU A 165 -1.22 -1.47 9.64
N ALA A 166 -1.05 -2.77 9.58
CA ALA A 166 -0.78 -3.61 10.74
C ALA A 166 0.55 -3.25 11.45
N SER A 167 1.46 -2.57 10.75
CA SER A 167 2.70 -2.02 11.32
C SER A 167 2.49 -0.74 12.15
N GLY A 168 1.24 -0.22 12.23
CA GLY A 168 0.83 0.88 13.10
C GLY A 168 0.76 2.25 12.42
N GLU A 169 1.17 2.38 11.16
CA GLU A 169 1.06 3.65 10.44
C GLU A 169 -0.36 3.91 9.97
N GLU A 170 -0.78 5.16 10.09
CA GLU A 170 -2.08 5.63 9.64
C GLU A 170 -1.93 6.78 8.63
N LEU A 171 -2.68 6.67 7.54
CA LEU A 171 -2.71 7.63 6.43
C LEU A 171 -4.13 8.13 6.24
N VAL A 172 -4.27 9.45 6.11
CA VAL A 172 -5.54 10.07 5.72
C VAL A 172 -5.32 10.88 4.45
N ARG A 173 -6.18 10.65 3.44
CA ARG A 173 -6.15 11.36 2.16
C ARG A 173 -7.55 11.78 1.75
N VAL A 174 -7.65 12.92 1.10
CA VAL A 174 -8.89 13.43 0.52
C VAL A 174 -8.72 13.56 -0.99
N PHE A 175 -9.66 12.99 -1.72
CA PHE A 175 -9.72 13.00 -3.17
C PHE A 175 -10.99 13.74 -3.61
N ALA A 176 -10.83 14.84 -4.32
CA ALA A 176 -11.96 15.57 -4.89
C ALA A 176 -12.45 14.85 -6.16
N LEU A 177 -13.76 14.73 -6.30
CA LEU A 177 -14.41 14.29 -7.54
C LEU A 177 -14.83 15.53 -8.34
N ARG A 178 -14.80 15.40 -9.67
CA ARG A 178 -15.15 16.48 -10.59
C ARG A 178 -16.47 16.19 -11.26
#